data_46ecd24131846ee685e20f0760c4cd55
#
_entry.id   46ecd24131846ee685e20f0760c4cd55
#
_cell.length_a   1.000
_cell.length_b   1.000
_cell.length_c   1.000
_cell.angle_alpha   90.00
_cell.angle_beta   90.00
_cell.angle_gamma   90.00
#
_symmetry.space_group_name_H-M   'P 1'
#
loop_
_entity.id
_entity.type
_entity.pdbx_description
1 polymer ?
#
loop_
_entity_poly.entity_id
_entity_poly.type
_entity_poly.pdbx_seq_one_letter_code
_entity_poly.pdbx_strand_id
1 'polypeptide(L)'
;MIIVREATEQDVTQIRNVFLAIYGKDYSHPQYYDPRLLMKMVFADDILLLVAEDTQKQQIIGTASVLLEIGANADLVGEFGRLVVHPEYRSRGIGKQLMEERLKRIKDRLQLAIVDCRVAHPLAQSIAASHGFVTIGFLPMKLRLVERESLLLMVQYFGDAFKLRRNNPRIIPEVYHLAELAMRNCGLECDAVVDDQTSGYPHDNDFELDEMTAEGYTTLLHFQRGRVHKRDIFGPIRLHYGLFKLKVQQSNYLLAYSNGQIAGAIGFILDEVEKTARIFELIRLTNRPTRFLLTELERQCREQWDIEYLEVDVSAYSPRMQRTLLELGYLPAAYIPAMVFHNVERLDGIRMVRLLVPPNTNPIELIPAAKPITEMIMHFFVERQIIPRIADAIPRISLFSGLNMGQLKQLASRCTLRTYRPNAQLFAKDEFGEEVYIVLEGEIIICSDDPPSCIGHVGVGECLGEMSLLTKAPHATTSTAKTQVEAAVLKHSDINELVRLCPDIGVIIYRNLAQGLGEKLRRSDKGIVK
;
A
#
# COMPACT_ATOMS: atom_id res chain seq x y z
N MET A 1 18.00 35.96 3.07
CA MET A 1 18.61 34.91 3.93
C MET A 1 17.50 33.92 4.28
N ILE A 2 17.78 32.61 4.23
CA ILE A 2 16.78 31.59 4.59
C ILE A 2 17.07 31.10 6.00
N ILE A 3 16.06 31.07 6.86
CA ILE A 3 16.13 30.52 8.22
C ILE A 3 15.06 29.45 8.40
N VAL A 4 15.35 28.44 9.24
CA VAL A 4 14.39 27.42 9.66
C VAL A 4 14.08 27.63 11.14
N ARG A 5 12.78 27.75 11.44
CA ARG A 5 12.26 27.97 12.80
C ARG A 5 10.96 27.23 13.03
N GLU A 6 10.50 27.17 14.27
CA GLU A 6 9.14 26.69 14.57
C GLU A 6 8.08 27.63 13.99
N ALA A 7 6.98 27.03 13.56
CA ALA A 7 5.82 27.76 13.08
C ALA A 7 5.13 28.50 14.24
N THR A 8 4.62 29.66 13.93
CA THR A 8 3.79 30.48 14.83
C THR A 8 2.39 30.64 14.24
N GLU A 9 1.47 31.17 15.03
CA GLU A 9 0.11 31.46 14.57
C GLU A 9 0.06 32.40 13.34
N GLN A 10 1.05 33.29 13.21
CA GLN A 10 1.15 34.25 12.10
C GLN A 10 1.50 33.58 10.78
N ASP A 11 2.11 32.38 10.83
CA ASP A 11 2.55 31.63 9.64
C ASP A 11 1.43 30.81 8.99
N VAL A 12 0.33 30.57 9.69
CA VAL A 12 -0.76 29.66 9.29
C VAL A 12 -1.24 29.90 7.86
N THR A 13 -1.49 31.16 7.50
CA THR A 13 -1.96 31.53 6.15
C THR A 13 -0.90 31.23 5.09
N GLN A 14 0.36 31.50 5.38
CA GLN A 14 1.45 31.26 4.43
C GLN A 14 1.76 29.75 4.29
N ILE A 15 1.69 28.98 5.38
CA ILE A 15 1.81 27.50 5.34
C ILE A 15 0.75 26.93 4.41
N ARG A 16 -0.52 27.32 4.59
CA ARG A 16 -1.61 26.91 3.69
C ARG A 16 -1.31 27.22 2.23
N ASN A 17 -0.79 28.40 1.94
CA ASN A 17 -0.46 28.83 0.58
C ASN A 17 0.65 27.99 -0.05
N VAL A 18 1.63 27.53 0.74
CA VAL A 18 2.68 26.62 0.28
C VAL A 18 2.06 25.27 -0.15
N PHE A 19 1.13 24.71 0.61
CA PHE A 19 0.43 23.48 0.23
C PHE A 19 -0.42 23.67 -1.03
N LEU A 20 -1.16 24.77 -1.13
CA LEU A 20 -1.95 25.12 -2.31
C LEU A 20 -1.09 25.29 -3.57
N ALA A 21 0.10 25.88 -3.46
CA ALA A 21 1.01 26.08 -4.58
C ALA A 21 1.59 24.75 -5.12
N ILE A 22 1.66 23.71 -4.29
CA ILE A 22 2.26 22.42 -4.65
C ILE A 22 1.22 21.39 -5.10
N TYR A 23 0.11 21.29 -4.37
CA TYR A 23 -0.88 20.23 -4.52
C TYR A 23 -2.25 20.74 -5.02
N GLY A 24 -2.42 22.05 -5.20
CA GLY A 24 -3.75 22.60 -5.48
C GLY A 24 -4.71 22.28 -4.33
N LYS A 25 -5.78 21.54 -4.59
CA LYS A 25 -6.74 21.06 -3.58
C LYS A 25 -6.68 19.54 -3.36
N ASP A 26 -5.71 18.87 -3.97
CA ASP A 26 -5.67 17.40 -4.07
C ASP A 26 -4.76 16.72 -3.02
N TYR A 27 -4.28 17.49 -2.03
CA TYR A 27 -3.50 16.89 -0.94
C TYR A 27 -4.40 16.10 0.00
N SER A 28 -4.04 14.87 0.27
CA SER A 28 -4.82 13.91 1.06
C SER A 28 -5.02 14.28 2.53
N HIS A 29 -4.32 15.33 3.01
CA HIS A 29 -4.44 15.82 4.38
C HIS A 29 -5.13 17.19 4.43
N PRO A 30 -6.48 17.25 4.47
CA PRO A 30 -7.26 18.49 4.38
C PRO A 30 -7.01 19.48 5.52
N GLN A 31 -6.46 19.01 6.66
CA GLN A 31 -6.07 19.87 7.77
C GLN A 31 -5.05 20.94 7.40
N TYR A 32 -4.26 20.76 6.35
CA TYR A 32 -3.30 21.76 5.86
C TYR A 32 -3.94 22.86 5.02
N TYR A 33 -5.23 22.71 4.69
CA TYR A 33 -6.02 23.75 4.02
C TYR A 33 -6.94 24.54 4.97
N ASP A 34 -7.19 24.02 6.17
CA ASP A 34 -8.04 24.67 7.18
C ASP A 34 -7.17 25.46 8.18
N PRO A 35 -7.25 26.80 8.18
CA PRO A 35 -6.48 27.64 9.11
C PRO A 35 -6.73 27.32 10.58
N ARG A 36 -7.93 26.83 10.93
CA ARG A 36 -8.27 26.49 12.33
C ARG A 36 -7.55 25.22 12.77
N LEU A 37 -7.43 24.24 11.87
CA LEU A 37 -6.69 23.00 12.14
C LEU A 37 -5.18 23.24 12.15
N LEU A 38 -4.66 24.05 11.23
CA LEU A 38 -3.25 24.47 11.25
C LEU A 38 -2.90 25.23 12.53
N MET A 39 -3.78 26.13 12.99
CA MET A 39 -3.60 26.83 14.27
C MET A 39 -3.47 25.85 15.44
N LYS A 40 -4.33 24.82 15.49
CA LYS A 40 -4.23 23.77 16.51
C LYS A 40 -2.92 22.99 16.43
N MET A 41 -2.42 22.71 15.23
CA MET A 41 -1.13 22.02 15.04
C MET A 41 0.05 22.84 15.53
N VAL A 42 0.01 24.17 15.39
CA VAL A 42 1.05 25.10 15.90
C VAL A 42 1.16 25.03 17.43
N PHE A 43 0.03 24.85 18.12
CA PHE A 43 -0.02 24.82 19.60
C PHE A 43 -0.01 23.40 20.18
N ALA A 44 0.12 22.36 19.34
CA ALA A 44 0.10 20.98 19.81
C ALA A 44 1.48 20.55 20.33
N ASP A 45 1.53 20.01 21.55
CA ASP A 45 2.76 19.53 22.17
C ASP A 45 3.33 18.26 21.51
N ASP A 46 2.49 17.54 20.80
CA ASP A 46 2.82 16.30 20.10
C ASP A 46 3.13 16.49 18.60
N ILE A 47 3.22 17.74 18.15
CA ILE A 47 3.57 18.09 16.78
C ILE A 47 4.70 19.13 16.78
N LEU A 48 5.82 18.78 16.16
CA LEU A 48 6.84 19.76 15.79
C LEU A 48 6.55 20.22 14.37
N LEU A 49 6.12 21.47 14.20
CA LEU A 49 5.88 22.09 12.88
C LEU A 49 6.94 23.16 12.62
N LEU A 50 7.77 22.94 11.60
CA LEU A 50 8.82 23.87 11.19
C LEU A 50 8.46 24.56 9.89
N VAL A 51 8.95 25.80 9.75
CA VAL A 51 8.87 26.62 8.55
C VAL A 51 10.25 27.06 8.10
N ALA A 52 10.46 27.12 6.79
CA ALA A 52 11.59 27.80 6.17
C ALA A 52 11.14 29.17 5.69
N GLU A 53 11.77 30.23 6.19
CA GLU A 53 11.43 31.62 5.91
C GLU A 53 12.52 32.29 5.09
N ASP A 54 12.15 32.96 4.01
CA ASP A 54 12.98 33.96 3.36
C ASP A 54 12.82 35.30 4.08
N THR A 55 13.78 35.63 4.94
CA THR A 55 13.72 36.84 5.80
C THR A 55 13.73 38.14 5.03
N GLN A 56 14.27 38.17 3.81
CA GLN A 56 14.26 39.38 2.98
C GLN A 56 12.88 39.67 2.42
N LYS A 57 12.12 38.63 2.11
CA LYS A 57 10.75 38.75 1.58
C LYS A 57 9.68 38.57 2.64
N GLN A 58 10.05 38.20 3.86
CA GLN A 58 9.13 37.81 4.95
C GLN A 58 8.11 36.76 4.47
N GLN A 59 8.58 35.77 3.73
CA GLN A 59 7.75 34.75 3.09
C GLN A 59 8.14 33.35 3.56
N ILE A 60 7.13 32.54 3.93
CA ILE A 60 7.30 31.13 4.18
C ILE A 60 7.39 30.39 2.83
N ILE A 61 8.50 29.72 2.62
CA ILE A 61 8.86 29.06 1.36
C ILE A 61 8.92 27.54 1.46
N GLY A 62 8.76 27.00 2.65
CA GLY A 62 8.70 25.57 2.89
C GLY A 62 8.27 25.26 4.32
N THR A 63 7.82 24.03 4.53
CA THR A 63 7.44 23.52 5.85
C THR A 63 7.75 22.03 5.97
N ALA A 64 7.89 21.57 7.22
CA ALA A 64 8.03 20.16 7.53
C ALA A 64 7.53 19.88 8.94
N SER A 65 6.99 18.70 9.20
CA SER A 65 6.51 18.34 10.54
C SER A 65 7.10 17.03 11.03
N VAL A 66 7.07 16.85 12.36
CA VAL A 66 7.22 15.57 13.03
C VAL A 66 6.01 15.39 13.93
N LEU A 67 5.27 14.30 13.72
CA LEU A 67 4.26 13.85 14.68
C LEU A 67 4.97 13.01 15.72
N LEU A 68 4.97 13.48 16.95
CA LEU A 68 5.54 12.74 18.07
C LEU A 68 4.51 11.74 18.58
N GLU A 69 4.98 10.63 19.14
CA GLU A 69 4.12 9.65 19.80
C GLU A 69 3.03 9.03 18.88
N ILE A 70 3.39 8.63 17.68
CA ILE A 70 2.49 7.89 16.76
C ILE A 70 2.16 6.47 17.25
N GLY A 71 2.86 5.97 18.30
CA GLY A 71 2.57 4.75 19.04
C GLY A 71 1.99 5.03 20.43
N ALA A 72 2.14 4.09 21.39
CA ALA A 72 1.95 4.39 22.79
C ALA A 72 3.03 5.39 23.25
N ASN A 73 2.74 6.22 24.27
CA ASN A 73 3.69 7.23 24.76
C ASN A 73 5.07 6.65 25.11
N ALA A 74 5.10 5.41 25.63
CA ALA A 74 6.34 4.71 25.96
C ALA A 74 7.13 4.24 24.73
N ASP A 75 6.52 4.19 23.54
CA ASP A 75 7.19 3.68 22.34
C ASP A 75 8.22 4.68 21.81
N LEU A 76 8.07 5.97 22.10
CA LEU A 76 8.95 7.07 21.65
C LEU A 76 9.20 7.01 20.14
N VAL A 77 8.13 6.81 19.38
CA VAL A 77 8.12 6.73 17.92
C VAL A 77 7.55 8.02 17.34
N GLY A 78 8.23 8.61 16.37
CA GLY A 78 7.76 9.80 15.67
C GLY A 78 7.73 9.62 14.15
N GLU A 79 6.74 10.25 13.51
CA GLU A 79 6.59 10.26 12.05
C GLU A 79 7.09 11.59 11.48
N PHE A 80 8.09 11.51 10.61
CA PHE A 80 8.59 12.63 9.81
C PHE A 80 7.77 12.75 8.54
N GLY A 81 7.11 13.86 8.36
CA GLY A 81 6.26 14.05 7.19
C GLY A 81 6.18 15.50 6.75
N ARG A 82 5.33 15.71 5.72
CA ARG A 82 4.87 17.02 5.26
C ARG A 82 6.03 17.95 4.90
N LEU A 83 7.14 17.35 4.39
CA LEU A 83 8.28 18.10 3.87
C LEU A 83 7.91 18.66 2.50
N VAL A 84 7.61 19.92 2.44
CA VAL A 84 7.21 20.62 1.22
C VAL A 84 8.02 21.91 1.05
N VAL A 85 8.42 22.20 -0.20
CA VAL A 85 9.14 23.43 -0.56
C VAL A 85 8.46 24.04 -1.77
N HIS A 86 8.17 25.34 -1.69
CA HIS A 86 7.55 26.10 -2.76
C HIS A 86 8.30 25.90 -4.08
N PRO A 87 7.62 25.69 -5.22
CA PRO A 87 8.25 25.34 -6.49
C PRO A 87 9.39 26.27 -6.93
N GLU A 88 9.23 27.58 -6.75
CA GLU A 88 10.22 28.59 -7.12
C GLU A 88 11.50 28.57 -6.27
N TYR A 89 11.47 27.87 -5.13
CA TYR A 89 12.59 27.79 -4.18
C TYR A 89 13.23 26.39 -4.13
N ARG A 90 12.82 25.47 -5.00
CA ARG A 90 13.40 24.14 -5.10
C ARG A 90 14.88 24.20 -5.52
N SER A 91 15.60 23.09 -5.29
CA SER A 91 17.04 22.94 -5.61
C SER A 91 17.99 23.89 -4.85
N ARG A 92 17.53 24.55 -3.79
CA ARG A 92 18.33 25.46 -2.93
C ARG A 92 18.72 24.84 -1.58
N GLY A 93 18.58 23.52 -1.42
CA GLY A 93 18.92 22.83 -0.18
C GLY A 93 17.94 22.97 0.99
N ILE A 94 16.79 23.66 0.80
CA ILE A 94 15.80 23.94 1.87
C ILE A 94 15.26 22.66 2.50
N GLY A 95 14.97 21.63 1.68
CA GLY A 95 14.49 20.34 2.19
C GLY A 95 15.51 19.65 3.12
N LYS A 96 16.81 19.77 2.83
CA LYS A 96 17.88 19.26 3.72
C LYS A 96 17.94 20.05 5.02
N GLN A 97 17.87 21.37 4.97
CA GLN A 97 17.87 22.22 6.17
C GLN A 97 16.67 21.92 7.08
N LEU A 98 15.47 21.73 6.49
CA LEU A 98 14.27 21.33 7.24
C LEU A 98 14.43 19.94 7.87
N MET A 99 15.08 18.98 7.19
CA MET A 99 15.35 17.66 7.74
C MET A 99 16.35 17.74 8.90
N GLU A 100 17.44 18.46 8.73
CA GLU A 100 18.47 18.65 9.75
C GLU A 100 17.91 19.31 11.02
N GLU A 101 17.14 20.40 10.88
CA GLU A 101 16.53 21.07 12.02
C GLU A 101 15.48 20.22 12.75
N ARG A 102 14.70 19.39 12.02
CA ARG A 102 13.83 18.40 12.67
C ARG A 102 14.62 17.43 13.54
N LEU A 103 15.64 16.79 12.96
CA LEU A 103 16.49 15.81 13.66
C LEU A 103 17.15 16.41 14.89
N LYS A 104 17.70 17.62 14.78
CA LYS A 104 18.34 18.34 15.89
C LYS A 104 17.40 18.53 17.09
N ARG A 105 16.12 18.78 16.84
CA ARG A 105 15.13 19.11 17.90
C ARG A 105 14.50 17.87 18.53
N ILE A 106 14.54 16.70 17.85
CA ILE A 106 13.79 15.52 18.30
C ILE A 106 14.66 14.33 18.73
N LYS A 107 15.96 14.30 18.39
CA LYS A 107 16.86 13.15 18.65
C LYS A 107 16.89 12.68 20.11
N ASP A 108 16.68 13.59 21.05
CA ASP A 108 16.64 13.30 22.49
C ASP A 108 15.22 12.98 23.00
N ARG A 109 14.21 13.08 22.13
CA ARG A 109 12.79 12.84 22.46
C ARG A 109 12.26 11.52 21.91
N LEU A 110 12.90 10.96 20.90
CA LEU A 110 12.49 9.75 20.21
C LEU A 110 13.57 8.67 20.27
N GLN A 111 13.14 7.43 20.17
CA GLN A 111 14.02 6.28 19.92
C GLN A 111 13.89 5.74 18.49
N LEU A 112 12.80 6.04 17.81
CA LEU A 112 12.52 5.64 16.44
C LEU A 112 11.86 6.78 15.67
N ALA A 113 12.47 7.19 14.58
CA ALA A 113 11.88 8.07 13.58
C ALA A 113 11.48 7.25 12.35
N ILE A 114 10.28 7.48 11.86
CA ILE A 114 9.73 6.84 10.66
C ILE A 114 9.45 7.94 9.62
N VAL A 115 9.76 7.67 8.36
CA VAL A 115 9.40 8.54 7.24
C VAL A 115 8.87 7.72 6.08
N ASP A 116 7.71 8.13 5.56
CA ASP A 116 7.12 7.61 4.33
C ASP A 116 7.55 8.51 3.17
N CYS A 117 8.36 7.96 2.26
CA CYS A 117 8.87 8.67 1.09
C CYS A 117 8.13 8.25 -0.18
N ARG A 118 7.62 9.21 -0.96
CA ARG A 118 7.02 8.94 -2.26
C ARG A 118 8.05 8.30 -3.22
N VAL A 119 7.56 7.39 -4.06
CA VAL A 119 8.39 6.71 -5.06
C VAL A 119 8.21 7.24 -6.47
N ALA A 120 7.35 8.23 -6.67
CA ALA A 120 7.21 8.93 -7.96
C ALA A 120 8.47 9.76 -8.32
N HIS A 121 9.35 10.03 -7.35
CA HIS A 121 10.65 10.66 -7.54
C HIS A 121 11.57 10.40 -6.33
N PRO A 122 12.91 10.31 -6.50
CA PRO A 122 13.82 9.90 -5.44
C PRO A 122 14.25 11.02 -4.49
N LEU A 123 13.72 12.25 -4.60
CA LEU A 123 14.22 13.42 -3.86
C LEU A 123 14.04 13.27 -2.33
N ALA A 124 12.83 12.91 -1.88
CA ALA A 124 12.58 12.72 -0.45
C ALA A 124 13.39 11.56 0.12
N GLN A 125 13.51 10.46 -0.63
CA GLN A 125 14.33 9.29 -0.27
C GLN A 125 15.80 9.68 -0.12
N SER A 126 16.35 10.46 -1.05
CA SER A 126 17.74 10.93 -1.03
C SER A 126 18.01 11.86 0.16
N ILE A 127 17.07 12.75 0.49
CA ILE A 127 17.18 13.61 1.68
C ILE A 127 17.18 12.74 2.94
N ALA A 128 16.25 11.82 3.10
CA ALA A 128 16.18 10.92 4.24
C ALA A 128 17.47 10.08 4.38
N ALA A 129 17.92 9.43 3.30
CA ALA A 129 19.13 8.61 3.30
C ALA A 129 20.38 9.42 3.65
N SER A 130 20.52 10.67 3.15
CA SER A 130 21.65 11.55 3.46
C SER A 130 21.71 11.99 4.93
N HIS A 131 20.62 11.79 5.67
CA HIS A 131 20.51 12.09 7.11
C HIS A 131 20.41 10.84 7.99
N GLY A 132 20.80 9.67 7.45
CA GLY A 132 20.92 8.44 8.24
C GLY A 132 19.66 7.58 8.32
N PHE A 133 18.59 7.90 7.58
CA PHE A 133 17.46 7.01 7.46
C PHE A 133 17.78 5.83 6.53
N VAL A 134 17.36 4.64 6.92
CA VAL A 134 17.54 3.39 6.16
C VAL A 134 16.20 2.79 5.76
N THR A 135 16.16 2.13 4.61
CA THR A 135 14.95 1.49 4.09
C THR A 135 14.67 0.18 4.82
N ILE A 136 13.43 0.02 5.30
CA ILE A 136 12.96 -1.19 5.99
C ILE A 136 11.70 -1.79 5.39
N GLY A 137 11.12 -1.14 4.39
CA GLY A 137 9.90 -1.62 3.76
C GLY A 137 9.48 -0.80 2.56
N PHE A 138 8.51 -1.33 1.85
CA PHE A 138 7.83 -0.71 0.72
C PHE A 138 6.33 -0.93 0.89
N LEU A 139 5.55 0.12 0.76
CA LEU A 139 4.11 0.13 0.99
C LEU A 139 3.39 0.33 -0.36
N PRO A 140 3.00 -0.76 -1.04
CA PRO A 140 2.36 -0.67 -2.34
C PRO A 140 1.07 0.12 -2.26
N MET A 141 0.91 1.13 -3.11
CA MET A 141 -0.33 1.90 -3.29
C MET A 141 -0.93 2.51 -2.00
N LYS A 142 -0.10 2.85 -1.02
CA LYS A 142 -0.58 3.38 0.26
C LYS A 142 -1.17 4.79 0.15
N LEU A 143 -0.44 5.69 -0.51
CA LEU A 143 -0.84 7.11 -0.62
C LEU A 143 -1.91 7.29 -1.69
N ARG A 144 -3.00 7.94 -1.35
CA ARG A 144 -4.05 8.32 -2.30
C ARG A 144 -3.94 9.82 -2.62
N LEU A 145 -3.61 10.11 -3.87
CA LEU A 145 -3.73 11.43 -4.49
C LEU A 145 -4.83 11.36 -5.56
N VAL A 146 -4.57 11.84 -6.78
CA VAL A 146 -5.47 11.58 -7.93
C VAL A 146 -5.50 10.09 -8.25
N GLU A 147 -4.33 9.45 -8.19
CA GLU A 147 -4.16 8.00 -8.24
C GLU A 147 -3.41 7.52 -7.00
N ARG A 148 -3.49 6.21 -6.71
CA ARG A 148 -2.71 5.65 -5.62
C ARG A 148 -1.25 5.52 -6.00
N GLU A 149 -0.38 5.93 -5.08
CA GLU A 149 1.06 5.83 -5.18
C GLU A 149 1.62 4.94 -4.08
N SER A 150 2.71 4.26 -4.39
CA SER A 150 3.46 3.52 -3.40
C SER A 150 4.40 4.42 -2.60
N LEU A 151 4.74 3.99 -1.40
CA LEU A 151 5.65 4.69 -0.50
C LEU A 151 6.81 3.78 -0.10
N LEU A 152 7.97 4.37 0.08
CA LEU A 152 9.12 3.73 0.69
C LEU A 152 9.13 4.04 2.18
N LEU A 153 9.16 3.02 3.02
CA LEU A 153 9.25 3.18 4.46
C LEU A 153 10.72 3.20 4.90
N MET A 154 11.14 4.31 5.50
CA MET A 154 12.50 4.47 6.00
C MET A 154 12.49 4.84 7.48
N VAL A 155 13.54 4.44 8.21
CA VAL A 155 13.66 4.66 9.65
C VAL A 155 15.04 5.14 10.06
N GLN A 156 15.08 5.84 11.20
CA GLN A 156 16.30 6.17 11.91
C GLN A 156 16.10 5.92 13.41
N TYR A 157 17.11 5.35 14.07
CA TYR A 157 17.08 5.02 15.48
C TYR A 157 17.94 5.96 16.30
N PHE A 158 17.52 6.21 17.55
CA PHE A 158 18.22 7.07 18.49
C PHE A 158 18.39 6.39 19.85
N GLY A 159 19.34 6.89 20.63
CA GLY A 159 19.57 6.43 22.00
C GLY A 159 19.84 4.92 22.10
N ASP A 160 19.14 4.27 23.02
CA ASP A 160 19.35 2.87 23.36
C ASP A 160 18.34 1.91 22.69
N ALA A 161 17.67 2.34 21.61
CA ALA A 161 16.62 1.55 20.97
C ALA A 161 17.03 0.09 20.70
N PHE A 162 18.20 -0.13 20.13
CA PHE A 162 18.70 -1.47 19.82
C PHE A 162 19.25 -2.23 21.04
N LYS A 163 19.74 -1.52 22.06
CA LYS A 163 20.16 -2.19 23.30
C LYS A 163 18.99 -2.79 24.08
N LEU A 164 17.82 -2.18 23.93
CA LEU A 164 16.58 -2.64 24.54
C LEU A 164 15.84 -3.65 23.66
N ARG A 165 16.28 -3.89 22.42
CA ARG A 165 15.62 -4.82 21.50
C ARG A 165 15.63 -6.23 22.06
N ARG A 166 14.45 -6.87 22.05
CA ARG A 166 14.33 -8.28 22.33
C ARG A 166 14.87 -9.10 21.18
N ASN A 167 15.75 -10.07 21.47
CA ASN A 167 16.33 -10.96 20.49
C ASN A 167 15.38 -12.10 20.09
N ASN A 168 15.74 -12.81 19.01
CA ASN A 168 15.11 -14.02 18.52
C ASN A 168 13.59 -13.84 18.26
N PRO A 169 13.17 -12.88 17.40
CA PRO A 169 11.80 -12.80 16.95
C PRO A 169 11.39 -14.11 16.25
N ARG A 170 10.13 -14.54 16.48
CA ARG A 170 9.57 -15.75 15.86
C ARG A 170 8.66 -15.34 14.72
N ILE A 171 9.07 -15.64 13.50
CA ILE A 171 8.41 -15.21 12.28
C ILE A 171 8.07 -16.38 11.38
N ILE A 172 7.04 -16.21 10.55
CA ILE A 172 6.70 -17.19 9.51
C ILE A 172 7.74 -17.12 8.36
N PRO A 173 7.93 -18.19 7.58
CA PRO A 173 8.91 -18.24 6.49
C PRO A 173 8.80 -17.08 5.51
N GLU A 174 7.57 -16.63 5.20
CA GLU A 174 7.28 -15.57 4.24
C GLU A 174 7.76 -14.18 4.67
N VAL A 175 8.09 -14.00 5.96
CA VAL A 175 8.63 -12.76 6.53
C VAL A 175 10.15 -12.77 6.61
N TYR A 176 10.78 -13.97 6.58
CA TYR A 176 12.20 -14.10 6.91
C TYR A 176 13.11 -13.22 6.06
N HIS A 177 12.96 -13.26 4.75
CA HIS A 177 13.84 -12.50 3.85
C HIS A 177 13.67 -10.97 3.99
N LEU A 178 12.44 -10.53 4.26
CA LEU A 178 12.16 -9.13 4.59
C LEU A 178 12.84 -8.71 5.90
N ALA A 179 12.76 -9.55 6.94
CA ALA A 179 13.40 -9.31 8.21
C ALA A 179 14.92 -9.23 8.07
N GLU A 180 15.53 -10.17 7.32
CA GLU A 180 16.97 -10.18 7.04
C GLU A 180 17.44 -8.89 6.36
N LEU A 181 16.75 -8.46 5.30
CA LEU A 181 17.09 -7.23 4.58
C LEU A 181 16.93 -5.99 5.46
N ALA A 182 15.82 -5.88 6.20
CA ALA A 182 15.54 -4.74 7.05
C ALA A 182 16.54 -4.65 8.22
N MET A 183 16.83 -5.76 8.91
CA MET A 183 17.82 -5.81 9.98
C MET A 183 19.22 -5.43 9.48
N ARG A 184 19.64 -5.99 8.34
CA ARG A 184 20.93 -5.65 7.73
C ARG A 184 21.04 -4.17 7.38
N ASN A 185 19.98 -3.56 6.84
CA ASN A 185 19.93 -2.13 6.56
C ASN A 185 20.05 -1.29 7.85
N CYS A 186 19.57 -1.81 8.97
CA CYS A 186 19.73 -1.19 10.30
C CYS A 186 21.08 -1.50 10.97
N GLY A 187 21.99 -2.25 10.33
CA GLY A 187 23.26 -2.66 10.91
C GLY A 187 23.15 -3.77 11.96
N LEU A 188 22.06 -4.53 11.93
CA LEU A 188 21.81 -5.68 12.81
C LEU A 188 22.06 -7.00 12.07
N GLU A 189 22.57 -8.00 12.80
CA GLU A 189 22.55 -9.38 12.34
C GLU A 189 21.12 -9.95 12.46
N CYS A 190 20.72 -10.76 11.50
CA CYS A 190 19.40 -11.39 11.53
C CYS A 190 19.41 -12.56 12.53
N ASP A 191 18.75 -12.36 13.66
CA ASP A 191 18.55 -13.35 14.73
C ASP A 191 17.16 -13.97 14.73
N ALA A 192 16.40 -13.80 13.63
CA ALA A 192 15.03 -14.27 13.52
C ALA A 192 14.95 -15.80 13.48
N VAL A 193 14.03 -16.35 14.27
CA VAL A 193 13.71 -17.78 14.29
C VAL A 193 12.48 -18.02 13.44
N VAL A 194 12.61 -18.88 12.43
CA VAL A 194 11.50 -19.23 11.53
C VAL A 194 10.60 -20.27 12.22
N ASP A 195 9.31 -19.97 12.23
CA ASP A 195 8.25 -20.88 12.70
C ASP A 195 7.38 -21.32 11.50
N ASP A 196 7.68 -22.48 10.96
CA ASP A 196 6.99 -23.08 9.83
C ASP A 196 5.81 -23.98 10.23
N GLN A 197 5.70 -24.31 11.52
CA GLN A 197 4.68 -25.23 12.07
C GLN A 197 3.43 -24.51 12.58
N THR A 198 3.50 -23.21 12.83
CA THR A 198 2.38 -22.47 13.39
C THR A 198 1.22 -22.37 12.39
N SER A 199 0.05 -22.89 12.78
CA SER A 199 -1.22 -22.68 12.08
C SER A 199 -1.89 -21.37 12.49
N GLY A 200 -2.71 -20.79 11.61
CA GLY A 200 -3.52 -19.61 11.90
C GLY A 200 -4.55 -19.84 13.01
N TYR A 201 -5.27 -18.77 13.36
CA TYR A 201 -6.40 -18.89 14.28
C TYR A 201 -7.55 -19.66 13.61
N PRO A 202 -8.39 -20.38 14.40
CA PRO A 202 -9.45 -21.22 13.85
C PRO A 202 -10.50 -20.41 13.08
N HIS A 203 -11.12 -21.08 12.13
CA HIS A 203 -12.34 -20.61 11.48
C HIS A 203 -13.51 -20.88 12.42
N ASP A 204 -14.07 -19.86 13.01
CA ASP A 204 -15.21 -19.92 13.89
C ASP A 204 -16.07 -18.68 13.61
N ASN A 205 -17.30 -18.92 13.15
CA ASN A 205 -18.24 -17.87 12.77
C ASN A 205 -19.47 -17.82 13.70
N ASP A 206 -19.41 -18.52 14.83
CA ASP A 206 -20.51 -18.55 15.82
C ASP A 206 -20.43 -17.32 16.75
N PHE A 207 -20.50 -16.14 16.15
CA PHE A 207 -20.49 -14.85 16.83
C PHE A 207 -21.51 -13.90 16.22
N GLU A 208 -22.14 -13.13 17.08
CA GLU A 208 -22.89 -11.94 16.71
C GLU A 208 -21.93 -10.75 16.64
N LEU A 209 -22.06 -9.92 15.59
CA LEU A 209 -21.25 -8.73 15.40
C LEU A 209 -22.02 -7.49 15.80
N ASP A 210 -21.38 -6.60 16.54
CA ASP A 210 -21.91 -5.28 16.87
C ASP A 210 -20.84 -4.20 16.70
N GLU A 211 -21.26 -2.98 16.42
CA GLU A 211 -20.38 -1.82 16.28
C GLU A 211 -20.47 -0.98 17.55
N MET A 212 -19.32 -0.70 18.17
CA MET A 212 -19.31 0.08 19.39
C MET A 212 -19.56 1.55 19.10
N THR A 213 -20.63 2.07 19.67
CA THR A 213 -20.89 3.51 19.72
C THR A 213 -20.03 4.22 20.76
N ALA A 214 -19.91 5.55 20.66
CA ALA A 214 -19.14 6.36 21.61
C ALA A 214 -19.55 6.20 23.08
N GLU A 215 -20.77 5.77 23.34
CA GLU A 215 -21.31 5.50 24.68
C GLU A 215 -20.81 4.18 25.31
N GLY A 216 -20.30 3.26 24.47
CA GLY A 216 -19.77 1.95 24.90
C GLY A 216 -18.35 1.95 25.45
N TYR A 217 -17.66 3.08 25.55
CA TYR A 217 -16.26 3.17 26.00
C TYR A 217 -16.04 2.66 27.45
N THR A 218 -17.03 2.73 28.31
CA THR A 218 -16.96 2.15 29.67
C THR A 218 -16.75 0.64 29.63
N THR A 219 -17.35 -0.04 28.68
CA THR A 219 -17.20 -1.49 28.48
C THR A 219 -15.77 -1.84 28.06
N LEU A 220 -15.15 -1.05 27.15
CA LEU A 220 -13.73 -1.21 26.79
C LEU A 220 -12.78 -0.98 27.94
N LEU A 221 -13.08 -0.03 28.84
CA LEU A 221 -12.27 0.21 30.05
C LEU A 221 -12.31 -0.99 31.02
N HIS A 222 -13.42 -1.72 31.10
CA HIS A 222 -13.48 -2.98 31.82
C HIS A 222 -12.62 -4.07 31.15
N PHE A 223 -12.59 -4.14 29.83
CA PHE A 223 -11.69 -5.02 29.07
C PHE A 223 -10.22 -4.70 29.30
N GLN A 224 -9.86 -3.43 29.42
CA GLN A 224 -8.47 -3.03 29.68
C GLN A 224 -7.94 -3.59 31.00
N ARG A 225 -8.80 -3.74 32.01
CA ARG A 225 -8.44 -4.33 33.31
C ARG A 225 -8.24 -5.85 33.23
N GLY A 226 -8.86 -6.52 32.27
CA GLY A 226 -8.69 -7.96 31.98
C GLY A 226 -7.69 -8.28 30.86
N ARG A 227 -7.00 -7.28 30.29
CA ARG A 227 -6.03 -7.48 29.21
C ARG A 227 -4.93 -8.42 29.63
N VAL A 228 -4.97 -9.59 29.04
CA VAL A 228 -3.89 -10.55 29.10
C VAL A 228 -2.70 -10.05 28.29
N HIS A 229 -1.55 -10.07 28.89
CA HIS A 229 -0.26 -9.49 28.62
C HIS A 229 0.42 -9.72 27.23
N LYS A 230 -0.29 -10.23 26.22
CA LYS A 230 0.29 -10.41 24.87
C LYS A 230 -0.32 -9.41 23.90
N ARG A 231 0.48 -8.45 23.54
CA ARG A 231 0.16 -7.48 22.49
C ARG A 231 0.59 -8.07 21.13
N ASP A 232 -0.36 -8.64 20.40
CA ASP A 232 -0.10 -9.23 19.07
C ASP A 232 -0.17 -8.20 17.95
N ILE A 233 -0.95 -7.13 18.14
CA ILE A 233 -1.10 -6.01 17.22
C ILE A 233 -0.62 -4.73 17.91
N PHE A 234 0.10 -3.90 17.16
CA PHE A 234 0.63 -2.64 17.60
C PHE A 234 -0.11 -1.46 16.95
N GLY A 235 -0.36 -0.44 17.72
CA GLY A 235 -0.97 0.77 17.21
C GLY A 235 -1.02 1.86 18.26
N PRO A 236 -1.34 3.08 17.89
CA PRO A 236 -1.52 4.17 18.83
C PRO A 236 -2.74 3.86 19.70
N ILE A 237 -2.54 3.38 20.92
CA ILE A 237 -3.59 3.29 21.92
C ILE A 237 -3.82 4.71 22.43
N ARG A 238 -4.25 5.59 21.59
CA ARG A 238 -4.79 6.87 21.98
C ARG A 238 -6.29 6.77 21.95
N LEU A 239 -6.87 6.62 23.10
CA LEU A 239 -8.15 7.23 23.38
C LEU A 239 -7.94 8.73 23.15
N HIS A 240 -8.21 9.20 21.94
CA HIS A 240 -8.16 10.62 21.63
C HIS A 240 -9.25 11.35 22.41
N TYR A 241 -8.97 11.61 23.68
CA TYR A 241 -9.75 12.53 24.46
C TYR A 241 -9.44 13.93 23.92
N GLY A 242 -10.31 14.38 23.04
CA GLY A 242 -10.72 15.77 23.08
C GLY A 242 -10.05 16.64 22.09
N LEU A 243 -9.01 16.76 21.47
CA LEU A 243 -8.58 17.95 20.71
C LEU A 243 -8.36 17.75 19.19
N PHE A 244 -8.16 16.53 18.72
CA PHE A 244 -7.90 16.23 17.31
C PHE A 244 -8.80 15.13 16.75
N LYS A 245 -10.11 15.14 17.03
CA LYS A 245 -11.03 14.51 16.09
C LYS A 245 -11.01 15.38 14.82
N LEU A 246 -10.03 15.13 13.97
CA LEU A 246 -10.15 15.51 12.58
C LEU A 246 -11.40 14.81 12.08
N LYS A 247 -12.33 15.53 11.46
CA LYS A 247 -13.56 14.97 10.89
C LYS A 247 -13.32 13.80 9.91
N VAL A 248 -12.07 13.52 9.60
CA VAL A 248 -11.60 12.60 8.59
C VAL A 248 -11.15 11.25 9.16
N GLN A 249 -10.72 11.19 10.42
CA GLN A 249 -10.28 9.96 11.06
C GLN A 249 -11.18 9.62 12.24
N GLN A 250 -11.82 8.45 12.19
CA GLN A 250 -12.68 7.92 13.23
C GLN A 250 -12.07 6.65 13.80
N SER A 251 -11.94 6.59 15.14
CA SER A 251 -11.55 5.37 15.83
C SER A 251 -12.80 4.60 16.21
N ASN A 252 -12.93 3.40 15.71
CA ASN A 252 -14.10 2.54 15.91
C ASN A 252 -13.68 1.17 16.45
N TYR A 253 -14.66 0.44 16.97
CA TYR A 253 -14.49 -0.95 17.39
C TYR A 253 -15.64 -1.81 16.87
N LEU A 254 -15.29 -3.01 16.36
CA LEU A 254 -16.22 -4.09 16.16
C LEU A 254 -16.12 -5.06 17.33
N LEU A 255 -17.27 -5.49 17.83
CA LEU A 255 -17.41 -6.41 18.95
C LEU A 255 -17.95 -7.75 18.46
N ALA A 256 -17.33 -8.84 18.89
CA ALA A 256 -17.86 -10.19 18.72
C ALA A 256 -18.51 -10.67 20.01
N TYR A 257 -19.78 -11.06 19.94
CA TYR A 257 -20.53 -11.63 21.04
C TYR A 257 -20.73 -13.14 20.84
N SER A 258 -20.66 -13.89 21.93
CA SER A 258 -21.03 -15.30 21.99
C SER A 258 -21.90 -15.52 23.20
N ASN A 259 -23.11 -16.06 23.02
CA ASN A 259 -24.11 -16.24 24.08
C ASN A 259 -24.41 -14.95 24.90
N GLY A 260 -24.50 -13.81 24.20
CA GLY A 260 -24.77 -12.51 24.83
C GLY A 260 -23.61 -11.91 25.63
N GLN A 261 -22.43 -12.53 25.61
CA GLN A 261 -21.22 -12.01 26.24
C GLN A 261 -20.18 -11.62 25.20
N ILE A 262 -19.43 -10.55 25.45
CA ILE A 262 -18.37 -10.10 24.56
C ILE A 262 -17.23 -11.13 24.59
N ALA A 263 -16.91 -11.70 23.43
CA ALA A 263 -15.82 -12.65 23.22
C ALA A 263 -14.52 -11.95 22.79
N GLY A 264 -14.63 -10.81 22.09
CA GLY A 264 -13.50 -10.03 21.64
C GLY A 264 -13.92 -8.72 20.98
N ALA A 265 -12.93 -7.87 20.70
CA ALA A 265 -13.10 -6.60 20.00
C ALA A 265 -11.88 -6.30 19.11
N ILE A 266 -12.11 -5.67 17.97
CA ILE A 266 -11.07 -5.16 17.09
C ILE A 266 -11.20 -3.65 16.94
N GLY A 267 -10.11 -2.93 17.23
CA GLY A 267 -10.03 -1.49 17.14
C GLY A 267 -9.34 -1.07 15.84
N PHE A 268 -9.94 -0.10 15.16
CA PHE A 268 -9.42 0.40 13.87
C PHE A 268 -9.69 1.90 13.70
N ILE A 269 -8.91 2.52 12.82
CA ILE A 269 -9.08 3.92 12.41
C ILE A 269 -9.43 3.91 10.93
N LEU A 270 -10.47 4.66 10.56
CA LEU A 270 -10.83 4.91 9.17
C LEU A 270 -10.32 6.29 8.75
N ASP A 271 -9.71 6.35 7.58
CA ASP A 271 -9.42 7.60 6.87
C ASP A 271 -10.21 7.60 5.56
N GLU A 272 -11.30 8.36 5.55
CA GLU A 272 -12.23 8.45 4.41
C GLU A 272 -11.61 9.15 3.19
N VAL A 273 -10.63 10.04 3.41
CA VAL A 273 -9.96 10.76 2.32
C VAL A 273 -8.94 9.87 1.63
N GLU A 274 -8.10 9.20 2.42
CA GLU A 274 -7.12 8.26 1.89
C GLU A 274 -7.73 6.89 1.57
N LYS A 275 -8.98 6.65 1.97
CA LYS A 275 -9.67 5.35 1.88
C LYS A 275 -8.82 4.22 2.46
N THR A 276 -8.28 4.46 3.65
CA THR A 276 -7.45 3.51 4.38
C THR A 276 -8.08 3.14 5.71
N ALA A 277 -7.88 1.89 6.13
CA ALA A 277 -8.19 1.45 7.47
C ALA A 277 -6.92 0.90 8.14
N ARG A 278 -6.67 1.33 9.37
CA ARG A 278 -5.55 0.87 10.18
C ARG A 278 -6.05 0.17 11.42
N ILE A 279 -5.71 -1.11 11.56
CA ILE A 279 -6.00 -1.88 12.76
C ILE A 279 -4.94 -1.53 13.81
N PHE A 280 -5.37 -1.07 14.98
CA PHE A 280 -4.46 -0.66 16.04
C PHE A 280 -4.53 -1.53 17.29
N GLU A 281 -5.59 -2.34 17.44
CA GLU A 281 -5.78 -3.17 18.61
C GLU A 281 -6.66 -4.39 18.32
N LEU A 282 -6.36 -5.49 18.99
CA LEU A 282 -7.23 -6.67 19.07
C LEU A 282 -7.30 -7.11 20.52
N ILE A 283 -8.50 -7.03 21.10
CA ILE A 283 -8.82 -7.49 22.45
C ILE A 283 -9.55 -8.81 22.32
N ARG A 284 -9.13 -9.83 23.07
CA ARG A 284 -9.77 -11.14 23.04
C ARG A 284 -9.69 -11.83 24.40
N LEU A 285 -10.75 -12.50 24.77
CA LEU A 285 -10.79 -13.37 25.94
C LEU A 285 -10.35 -14.80 25.59
N THR A 286 -10.61 -15.21 24.36
CA THR A 286 -10.18 -16.50 23.79
C THR A 286 -9.61 -16.29 22.37
N ASN A 287 -9.05 -17.33 21.80
CA ASN A 287 -8.52 -17.28 20.43
C ASN A 287 -9.62 -17.37 19.33
N ARG A 288 -10.84 -17.78 19.71
CA ARG A 288 -11.93 -18.08 18.78
C ARG A 288 -12.36 -16.87 17.91
N PRO A 289 -12.61 -15.65 18.45
CA PRO A 289 -13.14 -14.54 17.66
C PRO A 289 -12.09 -13.86 16.78
N THR A 290 -10.80 -14.22 16.87
CA THR A 290 -9.70 -13.50 16.21
C THR A 290 -9.88 -13.43 14.70
N ARG A 291 -10.04 -14.57 14.05
CA ARG A 291 -10.20 -14.63 12.58
C ARG A 291 -11.53 -14.03 12.14
N PHE A 292 -12.60 -14.30 12.89
CA PHE A 292 -13.93 -13.73 12.63
C PHE A 292 -13.88 -12.20 12.58
N LEU A 293 -13.32 -11.54 13.62
CA LEU A 293 -13.23 -10.09 13.70
C LEU A 293 -12.40 -9.48 12.54
N LEU A 294 -11.29 -10.11 12.18
CA LEU A 294 -10.45 -9.67 11.05
C LEU A 294 -11.19 -9.79 9.72
N THR A 295 -11.92 -10.89 9.50
CA THR A 295 -12.71 -11.13 8.28
C THR A 295 -13.87 -10.17 8.17
N GLU A 296 -14.61 -9.95 9.26
CA GLU A 296 -15.74 -9.03 9.28
C GLU A 296 -15.33 -7.57 9.09
N LEU A 297 -14.21 -7.17 9.70
CA LEU A 297 -13.65 -5.84 9.45
C LEU A 297 -13.32 -5.64 7.96
N GLU A 298 -12.65 -6.61 7.33
CA GLU A 298 -12.35 -6.53 5.90
C GLU A 298 -13.63 -6.45 5.05
N ARG A 299 -14.63 -7.28 5.38
CA ARG A 299 -15.92 -7.26 4.68
C ARG A 299 -16.59 -5.89 4.76
N GLN A 300 -16.67 -5.29 5.96
CA GLN A 300 -17.25 -3.96 6.14
C GLN A 300 -16.43 -2.86 5.45
N CYS A 301 -15.11 -2.94 5.50
CA CYS A 301 -14.24 -2.03 4.76
C CYS A 301 -14.55 -2.02 3.27
N ARG A 302 -14.79 -3.18 2.68
CA ARG A 302 -15.08 -3.34 1.25
C ARG A 302 -16.52 -2.95 0.89
N GLU A 303 -17.51 -3.40 1.69
CA GLU A 303 -18.92 -3.32 1.33
C GLU A 303 -19.59 -2.03 1.82
N GLN A 304 -19.16 -1.46 2.93
CA GLN A 304 -19.85 -0.35 3.61
C GLN A 304 -19.04 0.95 3.61
N TRP A 305 -17.73 0.88 3.80
CA TRP A 305 -16.91 2.08 4.02
C TRP A 305 -16.05 2.47 2.83
N ASP A 306 -16.16 1.75 1.70
CA ASP A 306 -15.41 2.04 0.47
C ASP A 306 -13.91 2.22 0.73
N ILE A 307 -13.34 1.37 1.60
CA ILE A 307 -11.92 1.34 1.93
C ILE A 307 -11.17 0.53 0.88
N GLU A 308 -10.04 1.04 0.47
CA GLU A 308 -9.20 0.48 -0.60
C GLU A 308 -7.90 -0.18 -0.07
N TYR A 309 -7.49 0.18 1.15
CA TYR A 309 -6.21 -0.24 1.74
C TYR A 309 -6.35 -0.50 3.24
N LEU A 310 -5.94 -1.69 3.69
CA LEU A 310 -5.88 -2.02 5.10
C LEU A 310 -4.42 -2.20 5.54
N GLU A 311 -4.12 -1.71 6.75
CA GLU A 311 -2.79 -1.77 7.36
C GLU A 311 -2.90 -2.28 8.80
N VAL A 312 -1.95 -3.12 9.20
CA VAL A 312 -1.80 -3.60 10.56
C VAL A 312 -0.33 -3.82 10.89
N ASP A 313 0.09 -3.36 12.07
CA ASP A 313 1.42 -3.65 12.61
C ASP A 313 1.30 -4.82 13.60
N VAL A 314 2.01 -5.91 13.31
CA VAL A 314 1.97 -7.17 14.05
C VAL A 314 3.28 -7.43 14.76
N SER A 315 3.21 -7.98 15.96
CA SER A 315 4.38 -8.41 16.70
C SER A 315 5.18 -9.48 15.92
N ALA A 316 6.47 -9.26 15.76
CA ALA A 316 7.38 -10.28 15.22
C ALA A 316 7.54 -11.52 16.12
N TYR A 317 6.92 -11.52 17.32
CA TYR A 317 6.89 -12.64 18.27
C TYR A 317 5.56 -13.38 18.30
N SER A 318 4.66 -13.09 17.34
CA SER A 318 3.32 -13.68 17.24
C SER A 318 3.10 -14.39 15.89
N PRO A 319 3.80 -15.51 15.59
CA PRO A 319 3.74 -16.18 14.30
C PRO A 319 2.32 -16.62 13.93
N ARG A 320 1.50 -16.96 14.92
CA ARG A 320 0.10 -17.33 14.71
C ARG A 320 -0.74 -16.19 14.13
N MET A 321 -0.52 -14.95 14.58
CA MET A 321 -1.18 -13.77 14.03
C MET A 321 -0.69 -13.48 12.62
N GLN A 322 0.64 -13.54 12.41
CA GLN A 322 1.25 -13.37 11.09
C GLN A 322 0.66 -14.38 10.08
N ARG A 323 0.57 -15.66 10.46
CA ARG A 323 -0.02 -16.73 9.62
C ARG A 323 -1.49 -16.44 9.31
N THR A 324 -2.28 -16.05 10.31
CA THR A 324 -3.71 -15.71 10.11
C THR A 324 -3.90 -14.58 9.12
N LEU A 325 -3.14 -13.50 9.28
CA LEU A 325 -3.21 -12.36 8.37
C LEU A 325 -2.77 -12.73 6.94
N LEU A 326 -1.71 -13.54 6.81
CA LEU A 326 -1.26 -14.05 5.51
C LEU A 326 -2.35 -14.89 4.82
N GLU A 327 -3.03 -15.76 5.56
CA GLU A 327 -4.15 -16.58 5.07
C GLU A 327 -5.38 -15.72 4.70
N LEU A 328 -5.58 -14.58 5.36
CA LEU A 328 -6.58 -13.57 5.00
C LEU A 328 -6.12 -12.66 3.84
N GLY A 329 -4.91 -12.90 3.28
CA GLY A 329 -4.38 -12.18 2.12
C GLY A 329 -3.68 -10.87 2.44
N TYR A 330 -3.34 -10.61 3.72
CA TYR A 330 -2.41 -9.55 4.06
C TYR A 330 -0.98 -9.99 3.72
N LEU A 331 -0.19 -9.05 3.22
CA LEU A 331 1.19 -9.31 2.82
C LEU A 331 2.17 -8.46 3.63
N PRO A 332 3.34 -9.01 4.00
CA PRO A 332 4.36 -8.25 4.71
C PRO A 332 4.94 -7.18 3.79
N ALA A 333 4.91 -5.92 4.25
CA ALA A 333 5.35 -4.75 3.50
C ALA A 333 6.53 -4.01 4.18
N ALA A 334 6.73 -4.22 5.49
CA ALA A 334 7.89 -3.71 6.21
C ALA A 334 8.21 -4.58 7.44
N TYR A 335 9.49 -4.64 7.80
CA TYR A 335 9.95 -5.18 9.08
C TYR A 335 10.63 -4.06 9.85
N ILE A 336 10.16 -3.79 11.07
CA ILE A 336 10.56 -2.64 11.87
C ILE A 336 11.21 -3.14 13.17
N PRO A 337 12.55 -3.24 13.21
CA PRO A 337 13.26 -3.63 14.43
C PRO A 337 12.96 -2.69 15.60
N ALA A 338 12.90 -3.20 16.81
CA ALA A 338 12.74 -2.41 18.04
C ALA A 338 11.60 -1.37 17.98
N MET A 339 10.47 -1.71 17.35
CA MET A 339 9.39 -0.78 17.03
C MET A 339 8.67 -0.26 18.28
N VAL A 340 8.26 -1.15 19.17
CA VAL A 340 7.41 -0.79 20.33
C VAL A 340 8.05 -1.17 21.64
N PHE A 341 7.84 -0.35 22.67
CA PHE A 341 8.29 -0.63 24.03
C PHE A 341 7.24 -1.47 24.78
N HIS A 342 7.65 -2.61 25.28
CA HIS A 342 6.77 -3.51 26.05
C HIS A 342 7.48 -4.00 27.31
N ASN A 343 6.97 -3.62 28.45
CA ASN A 343 7.60 -3.84 29.77
C ASN A 343 8.96 -3.14 29.85
N VAL A 344 10.06 -3.91 29.68
CA VAL A 344 11.45 -3.43 29.77
C VAL A 344 12.24 -3.60 28.47
N GLU A 345 11.59 -4.10 27.40
CA GLU A 345 12.20 -4.44 26.12
C GLU A 345 11.50 -3.74 24.97
N ARG A 346 12.16 -3.67 23.81
CA ARG A 346 11.56 -3.22 22.58
C ARG A 346 11.33 -4.41 21.65
N LEU A 347 10.12 -4.52 21.17
CA LEU A 347 9.68 -5.60 20.26
C LEU A 347 9.76 -5.14 18.81
N ASP A 348 10.16 -6.08 17.94
CA ASP A 348 10.09 -5.88 16.50
C ASP A 348 8.65 -5.97 16.01
N GLY A 349 8.33 -5.17 15.00
CA GLY A 349 7.03 -5.16 14.33
C GLY A 349 7.12 -5.56 12.85
N ILE A 350 6.05 -6.12 12.35
CA ILE A 350 5.86 -6.43 10.94
C ILE A 350 4.65 -5.64 10.46
N ARG A 351 4.83 -4.74 9.51
CA ARG A 351 3.70 -4.08 8.87
C ARG A 351 3.17 -5.00 7.78
N MET A 352 1.94 -5.41 7.94
CA MET A 352 1.21 -6.20 6.96
C MET A 352 0.10 -5.36 6.34
N VAL A 353 -0.06 -5.47 5.03
CA VAL A 353 -1.00 -4.67 4.27
C VAL A 353 -1.85 -5.53 3.35
N ARG A 354 -3.09 -5.07 3.10
CA ARG A 354 -4.00 -5.68 2.16
C ARG A 354 -4.59 -4.63 1.23
N LEU A 355 -4.43 -4.85 -0.06
CA LEU A 355 -5.11 -4.06 -1.09
C LEU A 355 -6.49 -4.65 -1.35
N LEU A 356 -7.52 -3.81 -1.32
CA LEU A 356 -8.90 -4.15 -1.69
C LEU A 356 -9.25 -3.70 -3.10
N VAL A 357 -8.31 -3.02 -3.76
CA VAL A 357 -8.41 -2.57 -5.15
C VAL A 357 -7.29 -3.19 -5.98
N PRO A 358 -7.45 -3.27 -7.31
CA PRO A 358 -6.40 -3.74 -8.19
C PRO A 358 -5.10 -2.93 -8.05
N PRO A 359 -3.93 -3.58 -8.04
CA PRO A 359 -2.66 -2.86 -8.07
C PRO A 359 -2.49 -2.12 -9.39
N ASN A 360 -2.00 -0.88 -9.33
CA ASN A 360 -1.60 -0.12 -10.51
C ASN A 360 -0.09 -0.28 -10.79
N THR A 361 0.33 0.11 -11.99
CA THR A 361 1.71 0.02 -12.47
C THR A 361 2.36 1.40 -12.61
N ASN A 362 2.10 2.32 -11.69
CA ASN A 362 2.71 3.63 -11.71
C ASN A 362 4.25 3.53 -11.67
N PRO A 363 4.97 4.40 -12.35
CA PRO A 363 6.44 4.40 -12.35
C PRO A 363 7.00 4.53 -10.93
N ILE A 364 8.02 3.73 -10.63
CA ILE A 364 8.71 3.71 -9.33
C ILE A 364 10.14 4.16 -9.55
N GLU A 365 10.51 5.29 -8.96
CA GLU A 365 11.87 5.82 -8.95
C GLU A 365 12.49 5.67 -7.56
N LEU A 366 13.56 4.89 -7.45
CA LEU A 366 14.17 4.51 -6.19
C LEU A 366 15.66 4.91 -6.12
N ILE A 367 16.09 5.26 -4.91
CA ILE A 367 17.52 5.27 -4.60
C ILE A 367 18.06 3.83 -4.66
N PRO A 368 19.36 3.63 -5.02
CA PRO A 368 19.92 2.28 -5.17
C PRO A 368 19.75 1.39 -3.93
N ALA A 369 19.89 1.95 -2.72
CA ALA A 369 19.75 1.21 -1.46
C ALA A 369 18.34 0.67 -1.19
N ALA A 370 17.32 1.24 -1.83
CA ALA A 370 15.93 0.81 -1.64
C ALA A 370 15.51 -0.32 -2.59
N LYS A 371 16.22 -0.53 -3.69
CA LYS A 371 15.85 -1.49 -4.73
C LYS A 371 15.66 -2.92 -4.20
N PRO A 372 16.62 -3.53 -3.45
CA PRO A 372 16.51 -4.94 -3.06
C PRO A 372 15.25 -5.24 -2.25
N ILE A 373 14.91 -4.39 -1.27
CA ILE A 373 13.74 -4.59 -0.43
C ILE A 373 12.44 -4.33 -1.19
N THR A 374 12.44 -3.35 -2.10
CA THR A 374 11.27 -3.05 -2.93
C THR A 374 10.99 -4.17 -3.93
N GLU A 375 12.00 -4.64 -4.64
CA GLU A 375 11.89 -5.73 -5.61
C GLU A 375 11.37 -7.01 -4.95
N MET A 376 11.88 -7.36 -3.78
CA MET A 376 11.41 -8.51 -3.01
C MET A 376 9.95 -8.38 -2.60
N ILE A 377 9.53 -7.23 -2.06
CA ILE A 377 8.14 -7.01 -1.64
C ILE A 377 7.21 -7.01 -2.87
N MET A 378 7.59 -6.33 -3.95
CA MET A 378 6.81 -6.32 -5.18
C MET A 378 6.66 -7.71 -5.79
N HIS A 379 7.74 -8.51 -5.81
CA HIS A 379 7.67 -9.90 -6.25
C HIS A 379 6.66 -10.70 -5.43
N PHE A 380 6.68 -10.56 -4.12
CA PHE A 380 5.75 -11.23 -3.21
C PHE A 380 4.29 -10.79 -3.43
N PHE A 381 4.07 -9.50 -3.70
CA PHE A 381 2.74 -8.97 -4.05
C PHE A 381 2.24 -9.52 -5.39
N VAL A 382 3.12 -9.59 -6.40
CA VAL A 382 2.79 -10.17 -7.71
C VAL A 382 2.38 -11.64 -7.53
N GLU A 383 3.19 -12.43 -6.83
CA GLU A 383 2.90 -13.85 -6.63
C GLU A 383 1.59 -14.10 -5.87
N ARG A 384 1.31 -13.31 -4.85
CA ARG A 384 0.19 -13.58 -3.92
C ARG A 384 -1.11 -12.87 -4.25
N GLN A 385 -1.07 -11.76 -4.96
CA GLN A 385 -2.28 -11.01 -5.31
C GLN A 385 -2.58 -10.99 -6.81
N ILE A 386 -1.56 -10.86 -7.65
CA ILE A 386 -1.75 -10.73 -9.09
C ILE A 386 -1.91 -12.11 -9.74
N ILE A 387 -0.99 -13.03 -9.44
CA ILE A 387 -1.03 -14.36 -10.05
C ILE A 387 -2.34 -15.12 -9.77
N PRO A 388 -2.88 -15.17 -8.54
CA PRO A 388 -4.16 -15.83 -8.30
C PRO A 388 -5.31 -15.19 -9.07
N ARG A 389 -5.39 -13.86 -9.15
CA ARG A 389 -6.44 -13.18 -9.91
C ARG A 389 -6.38 -13.51 -11.40
N ILE A 390 -5.17 -13.50 -11.97
CA ILE A 390 -4.96 -13.91 -13.35
C ILE A 390 -5.28 -15.40 -13.50
N ALA A 391 -4.80 -16.24 -12.59
CA ALA A 391 -5.04 -17.69 -12.63
C ALA A 391 -6.53 -18.05 -12.51
N ASP A 392 -7.32 -17.29 -11.75
CA ASP A 392 -8.77 -17.46 -11.64
C ASP A 392 -9.51 -16.98 -12.90
N ALA A 393 -8.98 -15.96 -13.58
CA ALA A 393 -9.52 -15.46 -14.83
C ALA A 393 -9.13 -16.33 -16.04
N ILE A 394 -7.93 -16.89 -16.03
CA ILE A 394 -7.33 -17.65 -17.16
C ILE A 394 -8.18 -18.84 -17.65
N PRO A 395 -8.85 -19.66 -16.82
CA PRO A 395 -9.70 -20.74 -17.34
C PRO A 395 -10.85 -20.23 -18.24
N ARG A 396 -11.22 -18.96 -18.12
CA ARG A 396 -12.25 -18.31 -18.96
C ARG A 396 -11.66 -17.76 -20.26
N ILE A 397 -10.35 -17.72 -20.39
CA ILE A 397 -9.64 -17.13 -21.52
C ILE A 397 -9.34 -18.22 -22.53
N SER A 398 -9.98 -18.17 -23.68
CA SER A 398 -9.81 -19.16 -24.76
C SER A 398 -8.37 -19.38 -25.16
N LEU A 399 -7.54 -18.31 -25.12
CA LEU A 399 -6.11 -18.35 -25.44
C LEU A 399 -5.30 -19.36 -24.59
N PHE A 400 -5.69 -19.57 -23.34
CA PHE A 400 -4.95 -20.40 -22.38
C PHE A 400 -5.64 -21.72 -22.05
N SER A 401 -6.70 -22.01 -22.76
CA SER A 401 -7.44 -23.30 -22.60
C SER A 401 -6.50 -24.47 -22.85
N GLY A 402 -6.49 -25.42 -21.88
CA GLY A 402 -5.67 -26.62 -21.94
C GLY A 402 -4.30 -26.52 -21.24
N LEU A 403 -3.94 -25.37 -20.68
CA LEU A 403 -2.78 -25.26 -19.80
C LEU A 403 -3.10 -25.84 -18.41
N ASN A 404 -2.13 -26.51 -17.78
CA ASN A 404 -2.25 -26.97 -16.40
C ASN A 404 -1.92 -25.84 -15.41
N MET A 405 -2.22 -26.02 -14.11
CA MET A 405 -2.02 -25.00 -13.07
C MET A 405 -0.57 -24.52 -12.94
N GLY A 406 0.42 -25.38 -13.16
CA GLY A 406 1.84 -25.00 -13.13
C GLY A 406 2.20 -24.08 -14.30
N GLN A 407 1.74 -24.42 -15.50
CA GLN A 407 1.92 -23.62 -16.72
C GLN A 407 1.19 -22.28 -16.63
N LEU A 408 -0.02 -22.27 -16.06
CA LEU A 408 -0.80 -21.05 -15.81
C LEU A 408 -0.08 -20.09 -14.86
N LYS A 409 0.53 -20.62 -13.78
CA LYS A 409 1.34 -19.80 -12.86
C LYS A 409 2.57 -19.21 -13.55
N GLN A 410 3.27 -19.97 -14.37
CA GLN A 410 4.42 -19.49 -15.13
C GLN A 410 4.03 -18.36 -16.12
N LEU A 411 2.90 -18.48 -16.78
CA LEU A 411 2.37 -17.44 -17.65
C LEU A 411 1.97 -16.19 -16.85
N ALA A 412 1.19 -16.40 -15.79
CA ALA A 412 0.68 -15.32 -14.94
C ALA A 412 1.81 -14.50 -14.29
N SER A 413 2.93 -15.15 -13.93
CA SER A 413 4.10 -14.46 -13.37
C SER A 413 4.80 -13.50 -14.35
N ARG A 414 4.52 -13.60 -15.64
CA ARG A 414 5.05 -12.71 -16.68
C ARG A 414 4.06 -11.62 -17.10
N CYS A 415 2.81 -11.71 -16.64
CA CYS A 415 1.80 -10.69 -16.90
C CYS A 415 1.98 -9.49 -15.94
N THR A 416 1.70 -8.29 -16.45
CA THR A 416 1.52 -7.09 -15.65
C THR A 416 0.05 -6.67 -15.70
N LEU A 417 -0.52 -6.24 -14.56
CA LEU A 417 -1.86 -5.68 -14.54
C LEU A 417 -1.81 -4.20 -14.90
N ARG A 418 -2.70 -3.78 -15.80
CA ARG A 418 -2.89 -2.37 -16.15
C ARG A 418 -4.37 -2.02 -16.10
N THR A 419 -4.65 -0.83 -15.57
CA THR A 419 -6.01 -0.28 -15.52
C THR A 419 -6.11 0.89 -16.49
N TYR A 420 -7.17 0.89 -17.29
CA TYR A 420 -7.48 1.93 -18.26
C TYR A 420 -8.78 2.61 -17.87
N ARG A 421 -8.79 3.95 -17.85
CA ARG A 421 -10.01 4.73 -17.62
C ARG A 421 -10.91 4.67 -18.86
N PRO A 422 -12.22 4.92 -18.72
CA PRO A 422 -13.10 5.08 -19.86
C PRO A 422 -12.53 6.10 -20.87
N ASN A 423 -12.56 5.76 -22.14
CA ASN A 423 -11.97 6.49 -23.27
C ASN A 423 -10.43 6.52 -23.33
N ALA A 424 -9.73 5.81 -22.47
CA ALA A 424 -8.28 5.65 -22.60
C ALA A 424 -7.96 4.72 -23.80
N GLN A 425 -7.01 5.14 -24.62
CA GLN A 425 -6.53 4.36 -25.76
C GLN A 425 -5.52 3.31 -25.26
N LEU A 426 -5.66 2.07 -25.71
CA LEU A 426 -4.71 0.99 -25.44
C LEU A 426 -3.59 0.97 -26.47
N PHE A 427 -3.97 1.06 -27.75
CA PHE A 427 -3.03 1.22 -28.87
C PHE A 427 -3.74 1.90 -30.05
N ALA A 428 -2.97 2.54 -30.94
CA ALA A 428 -3.46 3.16 -32.15
C ALA A 428 -3.19 2.29 -33.39
N LYS A 429 -3.96 2.55 -34.44
CA LYS A 429 -3.65 2.04 -35.78
C LYS A 429 -2.26 2.49 -36.22
N ASP A 430 -1.57 1.63 -36.95
CA ASP A 430 -0.21 1.81 -37.48
C ASP A 430 0.91 1.86 -36.42
N GLU A 431 0.59 1.71 -35.11
CA GLU A 431 1.58 1.45 -34.05
C GLU A 431 2.06 -0.01 -34.08
N PHE A 432 3.36 -0.22 -33.88
CA PHE A 432 3.90 -1.57 -33.70
C PHE A 432 3.53 -2.12 -32.32
N GLY A 433 2.77 -3.21 -32.30
CA GLY A 433 2.37 -3.87 -31.07
C GLY A 433 3.48 -4.76 -30.54
N GLU A 434 3.78 -4.59 -29.24
CA GLU A 434 4.72 -5.43 -28.52
C GLU A 434 4.05 -6.19 -27.35
N GLU A 435 2.74 -6.08 -27.22
CA GLU A 435 1.99 -6.56 -26.07
C GLU A 435 0.68 -7.25 -26.49
N VAL A 436 0.29 -8.26 -25.72
CA VAL A 436 -1.02 -8.90 -25.76
C VAL A 436 -1.79 -8.48 -24.50
N TYR A 437 -3.00 -8.01 -24.68
CA TYR A 437 -3.90 -7.56 -23.62
C TYR A 437 -4.98 -8.60 -23.40
N ILE A 438 -5.17 -9.02 -22.15
CA ILE A 438 -6.17 -9.98 -21.72
C ILE A 438 -7.13 -9.25 -20.80
N VAL A 439 -8.41 -9.14 -21.20
CA VAL A 439 -9.41 -8.39 -20.45
C VAL A 439 -9.88 -9.19 -19.24
N LEU A 440 -9.62 -8.67 -18.04
CA LEU A 440 -10.05 -9.23 -16.77
C LEU A 440 -11.36 -8.61 -16.28
N GLU A 441 -11.53 -7.29 -16.50
CA GLU A 441 -12.75 -6.53 -16.21
C GLU A 441 -12.97 -5.46 -17.27
N GLY A 442 -14.25 -5.11 -17.51
CA GLY A 442 -14.63 -4.03 -18.43
C GLY A 442 -14.80 -4.46 -19.88
N GLU A 443 -14.89 -3.47 -20.75
CA GLU A 443 -15.16 -3.65 -22.19
C GLU A 443 -14.29 -2.68 -23.01
N ILE A 444 -13.70 -3.17 -24.10
CA ILE A 444 -12.88 -2.43 -25.04
C ILE A 444 -13.60 -2.35 -26.38
N ILE A 445 -13.52 -1.20 -27.05
CA ILE A 445 -14.04 -0.97 -28.39
C ILE A 445 -12.86 -0.99 -29.37
N ILE A 446 -13.04 -1.71 -30.47
CA ILE A 446 -12.12 -1.68 -31.61
C ILE A 446 -12.75 -0.83 -32.71
N CYS A 447 -12.01 0.18 -33.16
CA CYS A 447 -12.47 1.13 -34.18
C CYS A 447 -11.59 1.06 -35.44
N SER A 448 -12.25 1.20 -36.60
CA SER A 448 -11.57 1.52 -37.85
C SER A 448 -11.56 3.03 -38.02
N ASP A 449 -10.45 3.58 -38.50
CA ASP A 449 -10.30 5.02 -38.73
C ASP A 449 -10.78 5.43 -40.12
N ASP A 450 -10.89 4.46 -41.07
CA ASP A 450 -11.30 4.73 -42.43
C ASP A 450 -12.18 3.61 -43.03
N PRO A 451 -13.52 3.82 -43.11
CA PRO A 451 -14.28 4.92 -42.46
C PRO A 451 -14.34 4.76 -40.94
N PRO A 452 -14.46 5.86 -40.18
CA PRO A 452 -14.58 5.79 -38.71
C PRO A 452 -15.81 4.98 -38.32
N SER A 453 -15.59 3.81 -37.76
CA SER A 453 -16.65 2.91 -37.33
C SER A 453 -16.20 1.97 -36.22
N CYS A 454 -17.09 1.64 -35.29
CA CYS A 454 -16.84 0.57 -34.34
C CYS A 454 -17.02 -0.77 -35.05
N ILE A 455 -15.94 -1.54 -35.13
CA ILE A 455 -15.90 -2.83 -35.84
C ILE A 455 -15.95 -4.02 -34.89
N GLY A 456 -15.79 -3.81 -33.58
CA GLY A 456 -15.83 -4.89 -32.62
C GLY A 456 -15.77 -4.44 -31.17
N HIS A 457 -16.08 -5.38 -30.30
CA HIS A 457 -15.97 -5.27 -28.86
C HIS A 457 -15.15 -6.43 -28.33
N VAL A 458 -14.35 -6.17 -27.29
CA VAL A 458 -13.59 -7.18 -26.57
C VAL A 458 -13.96 -7.10 -25.09
N GLY A 459 -14.47 -8.19 -24.56
CA GLY A 459 -14.97 -8.29 -23.20
C GLY A 459 -14.09 -9.18 -22.32
N VAL A 460 -14.58 -9.42 -21.10
CA VAL A 460 -13.92 -10.26 -20.11
C VAL A 460 -13.67 -11.67 -20.68
N GLY A 461 -12.41 -12.15 -20.54
CA GLY A 461 -11.98 -13.46 -21.04
C GLY A 461 -11.55 -13.47 -22.50
N GLU A 462 -11.53 -12.32 -23.15
CA GLU A 462 -11.02 -12.18 -24.51
C GLU A 462 -9.65 -11.46 -24.50
N CYS A 463 -8.92 -11.55 -25.61
CA CYS A 463 -7.64 -10.89 -25.78
C CYS A 463 -7.58 -10.05 -27.07
N LEU A 464 -6.66 -9.07 -27.06
CA LEU A 464 -6.34 -8.23 -28.21
C LEU A 464 -4.81 -7.98 -28.27
N GLY A 465 -4.32 -7.56 -29.46
CA GLY A 465 -2.88 -7.43 -29.70
C GLY A 465 -2.20 -8.71 -30.17
N GLU A 466 -2.92 -9.83 -30.21
CA GLU A 466 -2.43 -11.15 -30.63
C GLU A 466 -2.04 -11.20 -32.12
N MET A 467 -2.64 -10.35 -32.95
CA MET A 467 -2.32 -10.30 -34.38
C MET A 467 -0.89 -9.82 -34.62
N SER A 468 -0.46 -8.78 -33.93
CA SER A 468 0.91 -8.26 -34.06
C SER A 468 1.95 -9.26 -33.52
N LEU A 469 1.62 -10.10 -32.52
CA LEU A 469 2.48 -11.19 -32.08
C LEU A 469 2.77 -12.20 -33.20
N LEU A 470 1.76 -12.53 -34.01
CA LEU A 470 1.88 -13.53 -35.09
C LEU A 470 2.47 -12.95 -36.38
N THR A 471 2.00 -11.78 -36.78
CA THR A 471 2.33 -11.19 -38.09
C THR A 471 3.52 -10.27 -38.05
N LYS A 472 3.92 -9.79 -36.86
CA LYS A 472 4.92 -8.71 -36.67
C LYS A 472 4.59 -7.43 -37.45
N ALA A 473 3.32 -7.24 -37.79
CA ALA A 473 2.80 -6.06 -38.45
C ALA A 473 2.26 -5.04 -37.45
N PRO A 474 2.20 -3.76 -37.82
CA PRO A 474 1.50 -2.74 -37.01
C PRO A 474 0.04 -3.09 -36.78
N HIS A 475 -0.57 -2.48 -35.76
CA HIS A 475 -1.99 -2.63 -35.49
C HIS A 475 -2.82 -2.10 -36.66
N ALA A 476 -3.80 -2.90 -37.11
CA ALA A 476 -4.70 -2.53 -38.19
C ALA A 476 -5.84 -1.60 -37.74
N THR A 477 -6.03 -1.44 -36.41
CA THR A 477 -7.17 -0.75 -35.80
C THR A 477 -6.74 -0.03 -34.53
N THR A 478 -7.54 0.94 -34.12
CA THR A 478 -7.40 1.62 -32.81
C THR A 478 -8.27 0.94 -31.78
N SER A 479 -7.76 0.74 -30.56
CA SER A 479 -8.54 0.18 -29.46
C SER A 479 -8.64 1.15 -28.28
N THR A 480 -9.86 1.27 -27.72
CA THR A 480 -10.16 2.23 -26.66
C THR A 480 -11.03 1.57 -25.59
N ALA A 481 -10.75 1.86 -24.33
CA ALA A 481 -11.55 1.39 -23.20
C ALA A 481 -12.94 2.05 -23.23
N LYS A 482 -14.01 1.26 -23.32
CA LYS A 482 -15.38 1.74 -23.26
C LYS A 482 -15.84 2.02 -21.84
N THR A 483 -15.44 1.15 -20.93
CA THR A 483 -15.65 1.28 -19.48
C THR A 483 -14.29 1.43 -18.79
N GLN A 484 -14.25 1.44 -17.48
CA GLN A 484 -13.00 1.14 -16.78
C GLN A 484 -12.61 -0.30 -17.10
N VAL A 485 -11.38 -0.50 -17.59
CA VAL A 485 -10.86 -1.80 -18.01
C VAL A 485 -9.68 -2.17 -17.13
N GLU A 486 -9.70 -3.39 -16.60
CA GLU A 486 -8.51 -4.04 -16.06
C GLU A 486 -8.04 -5.12 -17.04
N ALA A 487 -6.79 -5.05 -17.45
CA ALA A 487 -6.18 -6.01 -18.37
C ALA A 487 -4.88 -6.60 -17.81
N ALA A 488 -4.70 -7.91 -17.98
CA ALA A 488 -3.39 -8.53 -17.84
C ALA A 488 -2.62 -8.35 -19.17
N VAL A 489 -1.46 -7.72 -19.09
CA VAL A 489 -0.64 -7.39 -20.24
C VAL A 489 0.59 -8.29 -20.27
N LEU A 490 0.81 -8.96 -21.39
CA LEU A 490 1.91 -9.88 -21.62
C LEU A 490 2.74 -9.41 -22.80
N LYS A 491 4.04 -9.15 -22.60
CA LYS A 491 4.93 -8.72 -23.67
C LYS A 491 5.21 -9.86 -24.65
N HIS A 492 5.33 -9.54 -25.93
CA HIS A 492 5.70 -10.50 -26.96
C HIS A 492 7.07 -11.16 -26.69
N SER A 493 8.04 -10.40 -26.13
CA SER A 493 9.33 -10.93 -25.69
C SER A 493 9.18 -12.04 -24.66
N ASP A 494 8.29 -11.86 -23.68
CA ASP A 494 8.09 -12.79 -22.58
C ASP A 494 7.37 -14.07 -23.06
N ILE A 495 6.42 -13.92 -23.99
CA ILE A 495 5.79 -15.07 -24.66
C ILE A 495 6.84 -15.89 -25.43
N ASN A 496 7.67 -15.22 -26.24
CA ASN A 496 8.70 -15.87 -27.04
C ASN A 496 9.75 -16.58 -26.16
N GLU A 497 10.14 -15.97 -25.05
CA GLU A 497 11.03 -16.60 -24.08
C GLU A 497 10.37 -17.80 -23.41
N LEU A 498 9.10 -17.67 -22.99
CA LEU A 498 8.34 -18.78 -22.38
C LEU A 498 8.21 -19.96 -23.34
N VAL A 499 7.89 -19.69 -24.62
CA VAL A 499 7.83 -20.72 -25.68
C VAL A 499 9.18 -21.42 -25.88
N ARG A 500 10.28 -20.67 -25.80
CA ARG A 500 11.63 -21.24 -25.92
C ARG A 500 12.00 -22.13 -24.74
N LEU A 501 11.62 -21.74 -23.52
CA LEU A 501 11.92 -22.49 -22.28
C LEU A 501 10.97 -23.67 -22.06
N CYS A 502 9.71 -23.53 -22.45
CA CYS A 502 8.63 -24.48 -22.25
C CYS A 502 7.84 -24.65 -23.57
N PRO A 503 8.36 -25.44 -24.55
CA PRO A 503 7.73 -25.57 -25.88
C PRO A 503 6.30 -26.10 -25.86
N ASP A 504 5.94 -26.93 -24.87
CA ASP A 504 4.59 -27.46 -24.65
C ASP A 504 3.56 -26.35 -24.37
N ILE A 505 3.93 -25.32 -23.61
CA ILE A 505 3.11 -24.11 -23.41
C ILE A 505 2.93 -23.38 -24.74
N GLY A 506 4.01 -23.24 -25.50
CA GLY A 506 3.99 -22.60 -26.81
C GLY A 506 3.01 -23.24 -27.78
N VAL A 507 3.06 -24.58 -27.88
CA VAL A 507 2.15 -25.34 -28.75
C VAL A 507 0.68 -25.08 -28.39
N ILE A 508 0.35 -25.03 -27.11
CA ILE A 508 -1.03 -24.77 -26.65
C ILE A 508 -1.45 -23.33 -27.01
N ILE A 509 -0.62 -22.34 -26.69
CA ILE A 509 -0.91 -20.92 -26.95
C ILE A 509 -1.09 -20.68 -28.46
N TYR A 510 -0.16 -21.12 -29.30
CA TYR A 510 -0.25 -20.88 -30.74
C TYR A 510 -1.41 -21.62 -31.38
N ARG A 511 -1.74 -22.84 -30.93
CA ARG A 511 -2.95 -23.55 -31.37
C ARG A 511 -4.20 -22.75 -31.04
N ASN A 512 -4.32 -22.25 -29.80
CA ASN A 512 -5.48 -21.51 -29.35
C ASN A 512 -5.60 -20.13 -30.06
N LEU A 513 -4.46 -19.46 -30.33
CA LEU A 513 -4.42 -18.27 -31.16
C LEU A 513 -4.95 -18.54 -32.57
N ALA A 514 -4.50 -19.60 -33.22
CA ALA A 514 -4.96 -19.99 -34.54
C ALA A 514 -6.46 -20.29 -34.56
N GLN A 515 -6.97 -20.99 -33.54
CA GLN A 515 -8.41 -21.25 -33.39
C GLN A 515 -9.22 -19.96 -33.21
N GLY A 516 -8.80 -19.08 -32.29
CA GLY A 516 -9.46 -17.80 -32.05
C GLY A 516 -9.50 -16.89 -33.27
N LEU A 517 -8.42 -16.85 -34.05
CA LEU A 517 -8.37 -16.12 -35.32
C LEU A 517 -9.32 -16.73 -36.37
N GLY A 518 -9.39 -18.05 -36.46
CA GLY A 518 -10.33 -18.75 -37.34
C GLY A 518 -11.80 -18.43 -36.97
N GLU A 519 -12.10 -18.30 -35.69
CA GLU A 519 -13.45 -17.91 -35.24
C GLU A 519 -13.75 -16.43 -35.53
N LYS A 520 -12.78 -15.52 -35.31
CA LYS A 520 -12.92 -14.10 -35.65
C LYS A 520 -13.16 -13.90 -37.15
N LEU A 521 -12.43 -14.60 -38.02
CA LEU A 521 -12.65 -14.58 -39.46
C LEU A 521 -14.06 -15.06 -39.85
N ARG A 522 -14.51 -16.19 -39.30
CA ARG A 522 -15.86 -16.71 -39.57
C ARG A 522 -16.97 -15.77 -39.11
N ARG A 523 -16.76 -15.00 -38.03
CA ARG A 523 -17.73 -13.98 -37.57
C ARG A 523 -17.74 -12.79 -38.52
N SER A 524 -16.58 -12.36 -39.03
CA SER A 524 -16.46 -11.29 -40.02
C SER A 524 -17.14 -11.66 -41.35
N ASP A 525 -16.92 -12.87 -41.84
CA ASP A 525 -17.57 -13.36 -43.09
C ASP A 525 -19.09 -13.42 -42.98
N LYS A 526 -19.64 -13.76 -41.80
CA LYS A 526 -21.08 -13.74 -41.56
C LYS A 526 -21.67 -12.32 -41.46
N GLY A 527 -20.83 -11.30 -41.13
CA GLY A 527 -21.23 -9.88 -41.10
C GLY A 527 -21.23 -9.22 -42.49
N ILE A 528 -20.48 -9.78 -43.43
CA ILE A 528 -20.40 -9.27 -44.83
C ILE A 528 -21.56 -9.80 -45.68
N VAL A 529 -22.26 -10.85 -45.28
CA VAL A 529 -23.38 -11.49 -45.96
C VAL A 529 -24.75 -10.93 -45.51
N LYS A 530 -24.78 -9.83 -44.81
CA LYS A 530 -25.97 -9.04 -44.52
C LYS A 530 -25.75 -7.62 -45.01
#